data_35dbc384ec90c265ddf7ef2e65a2664b
#
_entry.id   35dbc384ec90c265ddf7ef2e65a2664b
#
_cell.length_a   1.000
_cell.length_b   1.000
_cell.length_c   1.000
_cell.angle_alpha   90.00
_cell.angle_beta   90.00
_cell.angle_gamma   90.00
#
_symmetry.space_group_name_H-M   'P 1'
#
loop_
_entity.id
_entity.type
_entity.pdbx_description
1 polymer ?
#
loop_
_entity_poly.entity_id
_entity_poly.type
_entity_poly.pdbx_seq_one_letter_code
_entity_poly.pdbx_strand_id
1 'polypeptide(L)'
;MRGLDGKTAIVAGGSTLIGQAVAEKLVSCGTNVVIADINVPDGEATAKKLGSKARFIRCDLCSDADIAALVKATVEANGRLDYLVNVACTYLDNGAETTRADWLKAFDVNVIGSVMLMQAARPHLKKNKGAIVNFGSISARVAQTGRWVYPVSKAAILQLTRNQAMDLAPDGIRVNAVSPGWTWSNIMVELTKNDRAKTDAVAKPFHLLGRTGNPAEVAEAVAFLLSDNASFITGTDIRVDGGYTAMGPERADPAIPLLME
;
A
#
# COMPACT_ATOMS: atom_id res chain seq x y z
N MET A 1 -0.98 2.82 19.34
CA MET A 1 -0.26 3.94 18.67
C MET A 1 -1.02 5.23 18.97
N ARG A 2 -0.30 6.32 19.29
CA ARG A 2 -0.94 7.61 19.64
C ARG A 2 -1.56 8.25 18.39
N GLY A 3 -2.67 8.98 18.57
CA GLY A 3 -3.27 9.82 17.53
C GLY A 3 -4.18 9.09 16.53
N LEU A 4 -4.39 7.77 16.66
CA LEU A 4 -5.24 7.00 15.75
C LEU A 4 -6.68 6.85 16.25
N ASP A 5 -6.91 6.85 17.55
CA ASP A 5 -8.24 6.67 18.14
C ASP A 5 -9.20 7.81 17.76
N GLY A 6 -10.43 7.46 17.39
CA GLY A 6 -11.47 8.42 16.99
C GLY A 6 -11.22 9.13 15.64
N LYS A 7 -10.17 8.76 14.92
CA LYS A 7 -9.85 9.27 13.56
C LYS A 7 -10.60 8.49 12.49
N THR A 8 -10.55 8.98 11.24
CA THR A 8 -11.16 8.33 10.09
C THR A 8 -10.14 8.14 8.98
N ALA A 9 -10.07 6.92 8.43
CA ALA A 9 -9.19 6.55 7.33
C ALA A 9 -9.98 5.99 6.14
N ILE A 10 -9.54 6.32 4.92
CA ILE A 10 -9.87 5.57 3.71
C ILE A 10 -8.72 4.62 3.40
N VAL A 11 -9.03 3.34 3.16
CA VAL A 11 -8.08 2.33 2.68
C VAL A 11 -8.53 1.92 1.28
N ALA A 12 -7.90 2.50 0.25
CA ALA A 12 -8.15 2.15 -1.15
C ALA A 12 -7.38 0.86 -1.49
N GLY A 13 -8.07 -0.12 -2.10
CA GLY A 13 -7.56 -1.50 -2.22
C GLY A 13 -7.77 -2.32 -0.94
N GLY A 14 -8.73 -1.93 -0.12
CA GLY A 14 -8.95 -2.48 1.21
C GLY A 14 -9.56 -3.88 1.24
N SER A 15 -10.01 -4.43 0.10
CA SER A 15 -10.50 -5.81 -0.04
C SER A 15 -9.35 -6.82 -0.27
N THR A 16 -8.13 -6.36 -0.56
CA THR A 16 -6.96 -7.23 -0.71
C THR A 16 -6.44 -7.71 0.64
N LEU A 17 -5.71 -8.82 0.69
CA LEU A 17 -5.17 -9.35 1.96
C LEU A 17 -4.34 -8.31 2.74
N ILE A 18 -3.56 -7.50 2.04
CA ILE A 18 -2.77 -6.42 2.66
C ILE A 18 -3.71 -5.30 3.12
N GLY A 19 -4.67 -4.89 2.28
CA GLY A 19 -5.65 -3.87 2.62
C GLY A 19 -6.53 -4.24 3.81
N GLN A 20 -6.96 -5.50 3.87
CA GLN A 20 -7.70 -6.05 5.02
C GLN A 20 -6.89 -5.97 6.31
N ALA A 21 -5.60 -6.36 6.27
CA ALA A 21 -4.72 -6.28 7.44
C ALA A 21 -4.49 -4.83 7.89
N VAL A 22 -4.38 -3.89 6.94
CA VAL A 22 -4.29 -2.45 7.25
C VAL A 22 -5.57 -1.96 7.91
N ALA A 23 -6.73 -2.31 7.36
CA ALA A 23 -8.03 -1.94 7.94
C ALA A 23 -8.20 -2.54 9.35
N GLU A 24 -7.88 -3.82 9.55
CA GLU A 24 -7.92 -4.50 10.84
C GLU A 24 -7.00 -3.82 11.87
N LYS A 25 -5.77 -3.49 11.48
CA LYS A 25 -4.83 -2.79 12.36
C LYS A 25 -5.34 -1.42 12.76
N LEU A 26 -5.85 -0.62 11.82
CA LEU A 26 -6.39 0.70 12.10
C LEU A 26 -7.62 0.66 13.01
N VAL A 27 -8.55 -0.27 12.76
CA VAL A 27 -9.72 -0.51 13.63
C VAL A 27 -9.28 -0.90 15.04
N SER A 28 -8.28 -1.79 15.18
CA SER A 28 -7.75 -2.18 16.50
C SER A 28 -7.12 -1.01 17.27
N CYS A 29 -6.68 0.04 16.56
CA CYS A 29 -6.18 1.29 17.14
C CYS A 29 -7.29 2.33 17.38
N GLY A 30 -8.56 1.98 17.18
CA GLY A 30 -9.71 2.84 17.42
C GLY A 30 -10.13 3.73 16.24
N THR A 31 -9.49 3.60 15.08
CA THR A 31 -9.80 4.38 13.86
C THR A 31 -11.08 3.87 13.20
N ASN A 32 -11.92 4.79 12.70
CA ASN A 32 -13.02 4.45 11.80
C ASN A 32 -12.45 4.26 10.38
N VAL A 33 -12.74 3.12 9.75
CA VAL A 33 -12.14 2.76 8.47
C VAL A 33 -13.19 2.63 7.37
N VAL A 34 -12.96 3.32 6.27
CA VAL A 34 -13.72 3.10 5.02
C VAL A 34 -12.85 2.26 4.08
N ILE A 35 -13.29 1.04 3.85
CA ILE A 35 -12.71 0.10 2.90
C ILE A 35 -13.23 0.46 1.52
N ALA A 36 -12.34 0.89 0.62
CA ALA A 36 -12.69 1.26 -0.75
C ALA A 36 -12.07 0.28 -1.74
N ASP A 37 -12.89 -0.37 -2.56
CA ASP A 37 -12.43 -1.36 -3.53
C ASP A 37 -13.49 -1.60 -4.61
N ILE A 38 -13.09 -2.19 -5.74
CA ILE A 38 -14.00 -2.70 -6.76
C ILE A 38 -14.55 -4.09 -6.41
N ASN A 39 -13.87 -4.84 -5.56
CA ASN A 39 -14.26 -6.17 -5.11
C ASN A 39 -15.26 -6.08 -3.96
N VAL A 40 -16.54 -6.09 -4.31
CA VAL A 40 -17.66 -5.94 -3.36
C VAL A 40 -17.73 -7.09 -2.35
N PRO A 41 -17.69 -8.39 -2.78
CA PRO A 41 -17.83 -9.50 -1.83
C PRO A 41 -16.79 -9.48 -0.70
N ASP A 42 -15.51 -9.32 -1.04
CA ASP A 42 -14.43 -9.31 -0.03
C ASP A 42 -14.46 -8.04 0.81
N GLY A 43 -14.85 -6.91 0.22
CA GLY A 43 -14.97 -5.63 0.92
C GLY A 43 -16.06 -5.65 1.99
N GLU A 44 -17.26 -6.14 1.63
CA GLU A 44 -18.39 -6.29 2.56
C GLU A 44 -18.08 -7.32 3.66
N ALA A 45 -17.47 -8.46 3.29
CA ALA A 45 -17.06 -9.47 4.26
C ALA A 45 -16.06 -8.91 5.28
N THR A 46 -15.07 -8.12 4.80
CA THR A 46 -14.07 -7.47 5.64
C THR A 46 -14.73 -6.44 6.57
N ALA A 47 -15.57 -5.57 6.04
CA ALA A 47 -16.28 -4.58 6.87
C ALA A 47 -17.16 -5.25 7.94
N LYS A 48 -17.86 -6.30 7.58
CA LYS A 48 -18.68 -7.10 8.53
C LYS A 48 -17.82 -7.73 9.63
N LYS A 49 -16.66 -8.30 9.28
CA LYS A 49 -15.72 -8.89 10.25
C LYS A 49 -15.20 -7.86 11.25
N LEU A 50 -14.91 -6.65 10.78
CA LEU A 50 -14.34 -5.57 11.58
C LEU A 50 -15.38 -4.80 12.42
N GLY A 51 -16.67 -4.98 12.15
CA GLY A 51 -17.77 -4.43 12.95
C GLY A 51 -18.01 -2.94 12.73
N SER A 52 -18.55 -2.26 13.75
CA SER A 52 -19.12 -0.91 13.64
C SER A 52 -18.12 0.19 13.26
N LYS A 53 -16.83 -0.04 13.44
CA LYS A 53 -15.76 0.91 13.06
C LYS A 53 -15.31 0.78 11.60
N ALA A 54 -15.85 -0.19 10.86
CA ALA A 54 -15.51 -0.38 9.45
C ALA A 54 -16.76 -0.34 8.58
N ARG A 55 -16.63 0.23 7.39
CA ARG A 55 -17.64 0.18 6.33
C ARG A 55 -17.00 -0.03 4.98
N PHE A 56 -17.72 -0.66 4.09
CA PHE A 56 -17.30 -0.81 2.69
C PHE A 56 -18.01 0.21 1.81
N ILE A 57 -17.29 0.77 0.85
CA ILE A 57 -17.83 1.58 -0.25
C ILE A 57 -17.16 1.12 -1.54
N ARG A 58 -17.97 0.67 -2.51
CA ARG A 58 -17.44 0.35 -3.84
C ARG A 58 -16.86 1.60 -4.47
N CYS A 59 -15.63 1.52 -4.98
CA CYS A 59 -14.97 2.61 -5.67
C CYS A 59 -14.01 2.05 -6.73
N ASP A 60 -14.20 2.46 -7.98
CA ASP A 60 -13.21 2.29 -9.04
C ASP A 60 -12.33 3.56 -9.07
N LEU A 61 -11.04 3.39 -8.82
CA LEU A 61 -10.08 4.50 -8.83
C LEU A 61 -9.84 5.10 -10.23
N CYS A 62 -10.34 4.47 -11.29
CA CYS A 62 -10.36 5.04 -12.63
C CYS A 62 -11.62 5.89 -12.91
N SER A 63 -12.48 6.08 -11.90
CA SER A 63 -13.72 6.87 -11.99
C SER A 63 -13.68 8.06 -11.02
N ASP A 64 -13.52 9.26 -11.55
CA ASP A 64 -13.56 10.48 -10.73
C ASP A 64 -14.89 10.63 -9.98
N ALA A 65 -15.99 10.14 -10.56
CA ALA A 65 -17.30 10.15 -9.92
C ALA A 65 -17.35 9.22 -8.69
N ASP A 66 -16.79 8.00 -8.80
CA ASP A 66 -16.69 7.07 -7.68
C ASP A 66 -15.81 7.65 -6.57
N ILE A 67 -14.67 8.26 -6.93
CA ILE A 67 -13.75 8.91 -5.99
C ILE A 67 -14.44 10.04 -5.23
N ALA A 68 -15.14 10.92 -5.93
CA ALA A 68 -15.87 12.02 -5.32
C ALA A 68 -16.99 11.51 -4.37
N ALA A 69 -17.73 10.50 -4.79
CA ALA A 69 -18.76 9.86 -3.98
C ALA A 69 -18.18 9.19 -2.72
N LEU A 70 -17.04 8.49 -2.84
CA LEU A 70 -16.33 7.86 -1.72
C LEU A 70 -15.94 8.88 -0.65
N VAL A 71 -15.27 9.98 -1.05
CA VAL A 71 -14.81 11.01 -0.10
C VAL A 71 -16.00 11.68 0.56
N LYS A 72 -17.03 12.05 -0.22
CA LYS A 72 -18.27 12.66 0.30
C LYS A 72 -18.93 11.76 1.33
N ALA A 73 -19.22 10.51 0.98
CA ALA A 73 -19.88 9.55 1.87
C ALA A 73 -19.04 9.27 3.14
N THR A 74 -17.70 9.26 3.03
CA THR A 74 -16.81 9.11 4.18
C THR A 74 -16.97 10.24 5.16
N VAL A 75 -16.96 11.49 4.67
CA VAL A 75 -17.06 12.69 5.51
C VAL A 75 -18.47 12.86 6.09
N GLU A 76 -19.50 12.60 5.32
CA GLU A 76 -20.89 12.65 5.81
C GLU A 76 -21.13 11.67 6.95
N ALA A 77 -20.59 10.46 6.86
CA ALA A 77 -20.80 9.43 7.87
C ALA A 77 -19.96 9.62 9.15
N ASN A 78 -18.76 10.17 9.03
CA ASN A 78 -17.81 10.22 10.15
C ASN A 78 -17.49 11.66 10.62
N GLY A 79 -17.97 12.69 9.91
CA GLY A 79 -17.71 14.10 10.21
C GLY A 79 -16.28 14.57 9.90
N ARG A 80 -15.38 13.65 9.49
CA ARG A 80 -13.95 13.90 9.29
C ARG A 80 -13.30 12.89 8.34
N LEU A 81 -12.14 13.26 7.80
CA LEU A 81 -11.21 12.36 7.12
C LEU A 81 -9.78 12.79 7.52
N ASP A 82 -9.03 11.89 8.13
CA ASP A 82 -7.70 12.15 8.67
C ASP A 82 -6.60 11.42 7.91
N TYR A 83 -6.91 10.23 7.40
CA TYR A 83 -5.90 9.37 6.82
C TYR A 83 -6.33 8.79 5.48
N LEU A 84 -5.35 8.66 4.57
CA LEU A 84 -5.51 8.00 3.28
C LEU A 84 -4.43 6.94 3.13
N VAL A 85 -4.82 5.71 2.77
CA VAL A 85 -3.90 4.61 2.48
C VAL A 85 -4.17 4.10 1.07
N ASN A 86 -3.20 4.25 0.17
CA ASN A 86 -3.29 3.86 -1.24
C ASN A 86 -2.64 2.49 -1.45
N VAL A 87 -3.38 1.40 -1.21
CA VAL A 87 -2.94 0.01 -1.40
C VAL A 87 -3.25 -0.50 -2.80
N ALA A 88 -4.34 -0.03 -3.41
CA ALA A 88 -4.85 -0.50 -4.69
C ALA A 88 -3.78 -0.51 -5.79
N CYS A 89 -3.69 -1.62 -6.50
CA CYS A 89 -2.85 -1.74 -7.69
C CYS A 89 -3.32 -2.89 -8.58
N THR A 90 -2.95 -2.82 -9.85
CA THR A 90 -3.03 -3.94 -10.80
C THR A 90 -1.64 -4.43 -11.18
N TYR A 91 -1.55 -5.69 -11.57
CA TYR A 91 -0.33 -6.38 -12.00
C TYR A 91 -0.31 -6.65 -13.51
N LEU A 92 -1.01 -5.83 -14.31
CA LEU A 92 -0.96 -5.89 -15.77
C LEU A 92 0.47 -5.61 -16.23
N ASP A 93 1.21 -6.68 -16.53
CA ASP A 93 2.62 -6.61 -16.89
C ASP A 93 3.03 -7.89 -17.64
N ASN A 94 3.52 -7.74 -18.86
CA ASN A 94 4.05 -8.82 -19.70
C ASN A 94 5.44 -8.44 -20.23
N GLY A 95 6.24 -7.74 -19.42
CA GLY A 95 7.58 -7.30 -19.77
C GLY A 95 7.62 -6.53 -21.09
N ALA A 96 8.49 -6.97 -22.02
CA ALA A 96 8.68 -6.33 -23.32
C ALA A 96 7.43 -6.40 -24.22
N GLU A 97 6.56 -7.37 -24.00
CA GLU A 97 5.35 -7.60 -24.80
C GLU A 97 4.12 -6.87 -24.23
N THR A 98 4.29 -6.04 -23.20
CA THR A 98 3.18 -5.30 -22.61
C THR A 98 2.64 -4.26 -23.57
N THR A 99 1.34 -4.33 -23.86
CA THR A 99 0.68 -3.43 -24.82
C THR A 99 0.56 -2.01 -24.28
N ARG A 100 0.41 -1.02 -25.19
CA ARG A 100 0.11 0.36 -24.79
C ARG A 100 -1.16 0.45 -23.93
N ALA A 101 -2.18 -0.34 -24.23
CA ALA A 101 -3.44 -0.36 -23.48
C ALA A 101 -3.20 -0.81 -22.04
N ASP A 102 -2.40 -1.86 -21.83
CA ASP A 102 -2.06 -2.35 -20.49
C ASP A 102 -1.21 -1.33 -19.73
N TRP A 103 -0.25 -0.65 -20.39
CA TRP A 103 0.50 0.45 -19.81
C TRP A 103 -0.42 1.54 -19.28
N LEU A 104 -1.33 2.04 -20.13
CA LEU A 104 -2.26 3.10 -19.77
C LEU A 104 -3.18 2.66 -18.62
N LYS A 105 -3.75 1.45 -18.71
CA LYS A 105 -4.64 0.92 -17.65
C LYS A 105 -3.89 0.74 -16.32
N ALA A 106 -2.68 0.20 -16.37
CA ALA A 106 -1.90 -0.01 -15.14
C ALA A 106 -1.51 1.33 -14.50
N PHE A 107 -1.11 2.33 -15.29
CA PHE A 107 -0.81 3.66 -14.76
C PHE A 107 -2.05 4.38 -14.24
N ASP A 108 -3.19 4.22 -14.90
CA ASP A 108 -4.46 4.77 -14.46
C ASP A 108 -4.82 4.26 -13.05
N VAL A 109 -4.75 2.94 -12.83
CA VAL A 109 -5.02 2.34 -11.51
C VAL A 109 -3.92 2.67 -10.50
N ASN A 110 -2.65 2.38 -10.84
CA ASN A 110 -1.55 2.34 -9.87
C ASN A 110 -1.03 3.73 -9.47
N VAL A 111 -1.21 4.74 -10.35
CA VAL A 111 -0.64 6.07 -10.17
C VAL A 111 -1.74 7.13 -10.18
N ILE A 112 -2.47 7.27 -11.30
CA ILE A 112 -3.41 8.38 -11.49
C ILE A 112 -4.53 8.32 -10.48
N GLY A 113 -5.17 7.16 -10.30
CA GLY A 113 -6.27 6.99 -9.35
C GLY A 113 -5.88 7.35 -7.91
N SER A 114 -4.64 7.04 -7.49
CA SER A 114 -4.15 7.46 -6.17
C SER A 114 -3.98 8.98 -6.05
N VAL A 115 -3.58 9.65 -7.15
CA VAL A 115 -3.48 11.12 -7.21
C VAL A 115 -4.86 11.75 -7.14
N MET A 116 -5.81 11.27 -7.95
CA MET A 116 -7.17 11.80 -7.98
C MET A 116 -7.86 11.64 -6.61
N LEU A 117 -7.69 10.49 -5.97
CA LEU A 117 -8.22 10.25 -4.61
C LEU A 117 -7.58 11.20 -3.59
N MET A 118 -6.25 11.40 -3.66
CA MET A 118 -5.56 12.37 -2.80
C MET A 118 -6.09 13.79 -3.01
N GLN A 119 -6.27 14.22 -4.25
CA GLN A 119 -6.79 15.56 -4.56
C GLN A 119 -8.19 15.76 -3.99
N ALA A 120 -9.09 14.78 -4.16
CA ALA A 120 -10.43 14.83 -3.59
C ALA A 120 -10.42 14.85 -2.04
N ALA A 121 -9.51 14.09 -1.42
CA ALA A 121 -9.39 14.01 0.04
C ALA A 121 -8.67 15.23 0.67
N ARG A 122 -7.82 15.94 -0.08
CA ARG A 122 -6.94 17.01 0.41
C ARG A 122 -7.63 18.07 1.27
N PRO A 123 -8.81 18.63 0.93
CA PRO A 123 -9.46 19.64 1.75
C PRO A 123 -9.75 19.15 3.17
N HIS A 124 -10.13 17.87 3.32
CA HIS A 124 -10.43 17.25 4.59
C HIS A 124 -9.18 16.87 5.38
N LEU A 125 -8.17 16.34 4.69
CA LEU A 125 -6.86 16.05 5.28
C LEU A 125 -6.18 17.32 5.79
N LYS A 126 -6.24 18.42 5.03
CA LYS A 126 -5.73 19.74 5.45
C LYS A 126 -6.41 20.23 6.71
N LYS A 127 -7.74 20.19 6.78
CA LYS A 127 -8.52 20.59 7.96
C LYS A 127 -8.08 19.85 9.21
N ASN A 128 -7.72 18.57 9.08
CA ASN A 128 -7.39 17.68 10.18
C ASN A 128 -5.89 17.50 10.42
N LYS A 129 -5.02 18.12 9.59
CA LYS A 129 -3.56 17.92 9.58
C LYS A 129 -3.22 16.43 9.47
N GLY A 130 -3.78 15.78 8.46
CA GLY A 130 -3.80 14.33 8.30
C GLY A 130 -2.50 13.73 7.81
N ALA A 131 -2.57 12.45 7.42
CA ALA A 131 -1.44 11.75 6.84
C ALA A 131 -1.86 10.81 5.70
N ILE A 132 -0.94 10.61 4.75
CA ILE A 132 -1.10 9.72 3.60
C ILE A 132 0.00 8.68 3.62
N VAL A 133 -0.36 7.41 3.35
CA VAL A 133 0.59 6.34 3.09
C VAL A 133 0.33 5.76 1.71
N ASN A 134 1.32 5.91 0.83
CA ASN A 134 1.33 5.31 -0.49
C ASN A 134 2.04 3.94 -0.46
N PHE A 135 1.67 3.05 -1.39
CA PHE A 135 2.30 1.74 -1.51
C PHE A 135 3.30 1.71 -2.66
N GLY A 136 4.59 1.76 -2.31
CA GLY A 136 5.69 1.41 -3.18
C GLY A 136 5.83 -0.10 -3.36
N SER A 137 7.05 -0.55 -3.60
CA SER A 137 7.45 -1.96 -3.69
C SER A 137 8.98 -2.04 -3.73
N ILE A 138 9.54 -3.18 -3.37
CA ILE A 138 10.94 -3.51 -3.70
C ILE A 138 11.20 -3.38 -5.20
N SER A 139 10.20 -3.70 -6.05
CA SER A 139 10.29 -3.58 -7.51
C SER A 139 10.58 -2.16 -8.00
N ALA A 140 10.29 -1.13 -7.20
CA ALA A 140 10.65 0.25 -7.51
C ALA A 140 12.16 0.54 -7.44
N ARG A 141 12.95 -0.38 -6.87
CA ARG A 141 14.38 -0.20 -6.56
C ARG A 141 15.29 -1.21 -7.22
N VAL A 142 14.77 -2.39 -7.53
CA VAL A 142 15.54 -3.48 -8.13
C VAL A 142 14.83 -4.00 -9.37
N ALA A 143 15.62 -4.40 -10.37
CA ALA A 143 15.09 -4.98 -11.59
C ALA A 143 14.56 -6.40 -11.33
N GLN A 144 13.48 -6.75 -12.00
CA GLN A 144 12.88 -8.08 -11.98
C GLN A 144 12.62 -8.53 -13.42
N THR A 145 13.08 -9.73 -13.76
CA THR A 145 12.88 -10.28 -15.09
C THR A 145 11.39 -10.39 -15.44
N GLY A 146 11.04 -9.99 -16.68
CA GLY A 146 9.67 -10.09 -17.19
C GLY A 146 8.69 -9.07 -16.61
N ARG A 147 9.17 -8.03 -15.91
CA ARG A 147 8.33 -7.00 -15.29
C ARG A 147 8.80 -5.60 -15.64
N TRP A 148 7.97 -4.85 -16.35
CA TRP A 148 8.28 -3.49 -16.78
C TRP A 148 7.29 -2.45 -16.22
N VAL A 149 5.99 -2.71 -16.38
CA VAL A 149 4.94 -1.73 -16.02
C VAL A 149 4.83 -1.55 -14.52
N TYR A 150 4.72 -2.67 -13.80
CA TYR A 150 4.55 -2.64 -12.35
C TYR A 150 5.73 -1.95 -11.64
N PRO A 151 7.00 -2.32 -11.90
CA PRO A 151 8.15 -1.64 -11.28
C PRO A 151 8.19 -0.14 -11.58
N VAL A 152 7.93 0.26 -12.84
CA VAL A 152 7.93 1.67 -13.24
C VAL A 152 6.81 2.43 -12.53
N SER A 153 5.61 1.86 -12.44
CA SER A 153 4.50 2.49 -11.70
C SER A 153 4.82 2.66 -10.22
N LYS A 154 5.50 1.68 -9.60
CA LYS A 154 5.89 1.75 -8.18
C LYS A 154 7.05 2.73 -7.95
N ALA A 155 7.97 2.88 -8.91
CA ALA A 155 8.99 3.92 -8.88
C ALA A 155 8.36 5.34 -9.00
N ALA A 156 7.35 5.49 -9.86
CA ALA A 156 6.58 6.73 -9.97
C ALA A 156 5.90 7.10 -8.65
N ILE A 157 5.31 6.13 -7.93
CA ILE A 157 4.70 6.35 -6.60
C ILE A 157 5.73 6.81 -5.57
N LEU A 158 6.96 6.29 -5.58
CA LEU A 158 8.00 6.74 -4.65
C LEU A 158 8.43 8.19 -4.93
N GLN A 159 8.53 8.58 -6.22
CA GLN A 159 8.81 9.97 -6.56
C GLN A 159 7.62 10.87 -6.23
N LEU A 160 6.41 10.44 -6.55
CA LEU A 160 5.18 11.16 -6.21
C LEU A 160 5.07 11.41 -4.69
N THR A 161 5.40 10.42 -3.87
CA THR A 161 5.40 10.54 -2.40
C THR A 161 6.28 11.69 -1.92
N ARG A 162 7.48 11.85 -2.49
CA ARG A 162 8.38 12.97 -2.15
C ARG A 162 7.80 14.31 -2.56
N ASN A 163 7.26 14.41 -3.78
CA ASN A 163 6.65 15.64 -4.26
C ASN A 163 5.39 16.02 -3.47
N GLN A 164 4.53 15.04 -3.19
CA GLN A 164 3.35 15.26 -2.35
C GLN A 164 3.73 15.69 -0.92
N ALA A 165 4.77 15.10 -0.33
CA ALA A 165 5.26 15.50 0.99
C ALA A 165 5.72 16.96 1.01
N MET A 166 6.42 17.41 -0.03
CA MET A 166 6.87 18.79 -0.17
C MET A 166 5.70 19.75 -0.36
N ASP A 167 4.79 19.44 -1.27
CA ASP A 167 3.69 20.35 -1.66
C ASP A 167 2.58 20.41 -0.60
N LEU A 168 2.38 19.34 0.17
CA LEU A 168 1.32 19.26 1.18
C LEU A 168 1.79 19.59 2.60
N ALA A 169 3.10 19.75 2.82
CA ALA A 169 3.63 20.17 4.13
C ALA A 169 3.05 21.50 4.64
N PRO A 170 2.84 22.56 3.79
CA PRO A 170 2.17 23.78 4.22
C PRO A 170 0.72 23.57 4.68
N ASP A 171 0.06 22.51 4.20
CA ASP A 171 -1.28 22.09 4.64
C ASP A 171 -1.25 21.30 5.96
N GLY A 172 -0.07 21.01 6.49
CA GLY A 172 0.14 20.18 7.68
C GLY A 172 -0.06 18.69 7.43
N ILE A 173 -0.06 18.25 6.18
CA ILE A 173 -0.25 16.85 5.79
C ILE A 173 1.11 16.16 5.62
N ARG A 174 1.29 15.01 6.27
CA ARG A 174 2.46 14.16 6.08
C ARG A 174 2.17 13.12 4.99
N VAL A 175 3.15 12.86 4.13
CA VAL A 175 3.02 11.84 3.07
C VAL A 175 4.25 10.95 3.09
N ASN A 176 4.03 9.64 3.25
CA ASN A 176 5.08 8.65 3.26
C ASN A 176 4.70 7.45 2.39
N ALA A 177 5.65 6.57 2.14
CA ALA A 177 5.42 5.31 1.47
C ALA A 177 5.83 4.11 2.33
N VAL A 178 5.21 2.97 2.06
CA VAL A 178 5.66 1.66 2.51
C VAL A 178 5.97 0.82 1.27
N SER A 179 7.14 0.19 1.26
CA SER A 179 7.59 -0.70 0.18
C SER A 179 7.69 -2.14 0.69
N PRO A 180 6.65 -2.96 0.49
CA PRO A 180 6.70 -4.37 0.86
C PRO A 180 7.68 -5.16 -0.02
N GLY A 181 8.30 -6.19 0.58
CA GLY A 181 8.91 -7.31 -0.13
C GLY A 181 7.86 -8.30 -0.60
N TRP A 182 8.27 -9.56 -0.84
CA TRP A 182 7.29 -10.61 -1.10
C TRP A 182 6.45 -10.80 0.16
N THR A 183 5.21 -10.39 0.07
CA THR A 183 4.23 -10.48 1.15
C THR A 183 3.12 -11.43 0.72
N TRP A 184 2.62 -12.23 1.65
CA TRP A 184 1.47 -13.09 1.39
C TRP A 184 0.27 -12.24 0.99
N SER A 185 -0.09 -12.30 -0.27
CA SER A 185 -1.05 -11.40 -0.93
C SER A 185 -1.90 -12.18 -1.93
N ASN A 186 -2.97 -11.57 -2.46
CA ASN A 186 -3.86 -12.21 -3.42
C ASN A 186 -3.11 -12.81 -4.61
N ILE A 187 -2.13 -12.09 -5.17
CA ILE A 187 -1.33 -12.60 -6.28
C ILE A 187 -0.48 -13.83 -5.87
N MET A 188 0.03 -13.87 -4.63
CA MET A 188 0.76 -15.05 -4.13
C MET A 188 -0.17 -16.25 -3.94
N VAL A 189 -1.38 -16.01 -3.42
CA VAL A 189 -2.42 -17.04 -3.29
C VAL A 189 -2.77 -17.62 -4.66
N GLU A 190 -2.97 -16.77 -5.66
CA GLU A 190 -3.30 -17.19 -7.03
C GLU A 190 -2.16 -17.99 -7.67
N LEU A 191 -0.94 -17.45 -7.69
CA LEU A 191 0.22 -18.07 -8.33
C LEU A 191 0.61 -19.43 -7.71
N THR A 192 0.40 -19.59 -6.41
CA THR A 192 0.80 -20.81 -5.70
C THR A 192 -0.37 -21.73 -5.35
N LYS A 193 -1.59 -21.39 -5.79
CA LYS A 193 -2.82 -22.12 -5.43
C LYS A 193 -2.97 -22.23 -3.91
N ASN A 194 -2.73 -21.13 -3.22
CA ASN A 194 -2.80 -21.00 -1.75
C ASN A 194 -1.77 -21.85 -0.98
N ASP A 195 -0.66 -22.22 -1.60
CA ASP A 195 0.43 -22.95 -0.94
C ASP A 195 1.45 -21.95 -0.35
N ARG A 196 1.26 -21.63 0.93
CA ARG A 196 2.14 -20.72 1.67
C ARG A 196 3.54 -21.31 1.87
N ALA A 197 3.64 -22.62 2.15
CA ALA A 197 4.92 -23.28 2.40
C ALA A 197 5.81 -23.24 1.15
N LYS A 198 5.23 -23.50 -0.03
CA LYS A 198 5.91 -23.35 -1.31
C LYS A 198 6.37 -21.92 -1.53
N THR A 199 5.52 -20.94 -1.24
CA THR A 199 5.86 -19.52 -1.39
C THR A 199 7.06 -19.15 -0.52
N ASP A 200 7.05 -19.55 0.76
CA ASP A 200 8.14 -19.28 1.69
C ASP A 200 9.44 -19.97 1.30
N ALA A 201 9.38 -21.22 0.82
CA ALA A 201 10.55 -21.94 0.32
C ALA A 201 11.20 -21.23 -0.88
N VAL A 202 10.38 -20.75 -1.84
CA VAL A 202 10.88 -19.98 -2.99
C VAL A 202 11.40 -18.60 -2.59
N ALA A 203 10.78 -17.94 -1.61
CA ALA A 203 11.18 -16.63 -1.12
C ALA A 203 12.46 -16.63 -0.29
N LYS A 204 12.78 -17.78 0.35
CA LYS A 204 13.90 -17.93 1.30
C LYS A 204 15.22 -17.36 0.81
N PRO A 205 15.73 -17.65 -0.41
CA PRO A 205 17.01 -17.15 -0.87
C PRO A 205 17.01 -15.66 -1.23
N PHE A 206 15.86 -15.01 -1.26
CA PHE A 206 15.70 -13.60 -1.63
C PHE A 206 15.40 -12.68 -0.43
N HIS A 207 15.26 -13.23 0.77
CA HIS A 207 14.97 -12.46 1.97
C HIS A 207 15.91 -12.89 3.11
N LEU A 208 16.56 -11.94 3.77
CA LEU A 208 17.43 -12.23 4.93
C LEU A 208 16.65 -12.94 6.05
N LEU A 209 15.36 -12.63 6.19
CA LEU A 209 14.49 -13.31 7.16
C LEU A 209 13.98 -14.67 6.68
N GLY A 210 14.35 -15.13 5.49
CA GLY A 210 14.13 -16.48 4.97
C GLY A 210 12.67 -16.87 4.72
N ARG A 211 11.76 -15.92 4.57
CA ARG A 211 10.32 -16.15 4.33
C ARG A 211 9.65 -14.96 3.64
N THR A 212 8.42 -15.15 3.18
CA THR A 212 7.55 -14.03 2.80
C THR A 212 7.07 -13.26 4.03
N GLY A 213 6.80 -11.97 3.86
CA GLY A 213 6.17 -11.14 4.88
C GLY A 213 4.70 -11.53 5.11
N ASN A 214 4.18 -11.20 6.29
CA ASN A 214 2.76 -11.26 6.58
C ASN A 214 2.10 -9.90 6.31
N PRO A 215 0.85 -9.85 5.83
CA PRO A 215 0.11 -8.60 5.67
C PRO A 215 0.10 -7.73 6.94
N ALA A 216 0.00 -8.35 8.11
CA ALA A 216 0.01 -7.67 9.39
C ALA A 216 1.32 -6.90 9.66
N GLU A 217 2.48 -7.41 9.19
CA GLU A 217 3.77 -6.72 9.35
C GLU A 217 3.81 -5.42 8.53
N VAL A 218 3.21 -5.43 7.35
CA VAL A 218 3.04 -4.22 6.53
C VAL A 218 2.07 -3.24 7.19
N ALA A 219 0.97 -3.75 7.75
CA ALA A 219 -0.04 -2.94 8.43
C ALA A 219 0.52 -2.20 9.67
N GLU A 220 1.47 -2.81 10.41
CA GLU A 220 2.16 -2.13 11.52
C GLU A 220 2.92 -0.89 11.05
N ALA A 221 3.67 -0.99 9.95
CA ALA A 221 4.40 0.15 9.39
C ALA A 221 3.46 1.26 8.89
N VAL A 222 2.34 0.88 8.26
CA VAL A 222 1.29 1.83 7.84
C VAL A 222 0.72 2.56 9.06
N ALA A 223 0.29 1.85 10.09
CA ALA A 223 -0.28 2.44 11.29
C ALA A 223 0.73 3.34 12.01
N PHE A 224 2.01 2.97 12.07
CA PHE A 224 3.08 3.81 12.60
C PHE A 224 3.20 5.13 11.84
N LEU A 225 3.27 5.07 10.50
CA LEU A 225 3.41 6.27 9.66
C LEU A 225 2.20 7.21 9.74
N LEU A 226 0.99 6.69 9.94
CA LEU A 226 -0.21 7.51 10.13
C LEU A 226 -0.26 8.15 11.52
N SER A 227 0.33 7.51 12.53
CA SER A 227 0.24 7.92 13.94
C SER A 227 1.07 9.16 14.29
N ASP A 228 0.82 9.73 15.48
CA ASP A 228 1.63 10.82 16.04
C ASP A 228 3.05 10.39 16.39
N ASN A 229 3.32 9.07 16.46
CA ASN A 229 4.67 8.55 16.67
C ASN A 229 5.60 8.85 15.48
N ALA A 230 5.02 9.12 14.31
CA ALA A 230 5.73 9.51 13.09
C ALA A 230 5.58 11.01 12.77
N SER A 231 5.31 11.87 13.76
CA SER A 231 5.00 13.29 13.56
C SER A 231 6.11 14.10 12.87
N PHE A 232 7.36 13.61 12.89
CA PHE A 232 8.50 14.26 12.21
C PHE A 232 9.00 13.43 11.00
N ILE A 233 8.15 12.51 10.47
CA ILE A 233 8.47 11.66 9.32
C ILE A 233 7.54 12.03 8.16
N THR A 234 8.11 12.53 7.08
CA THR A 234 7.42 12.82 5.81
C THR A 234 8.38 12.68 4.63
N GLY A 235 7.88 12.31 3.45
CA GLY A 235 8.67 12.12 2.24
C GLY A 235 9.52 10.85 2.22
N THR A 236 9.39 9.96 3.20
CA THR A 236 10.18 8.73 3.30
C THR A 236 9.46 7.51 2.70
N ASP A 237 10.25 6.47 2.45
CA ASP A 237 9.81 5.14 2.06
C ASP A 237 10.34 4.11 3.07
N ILE A 238 9.45 3.52 3.86
CA ILE A 238 9.81 2.44 4.79
C ILE A 238 9.68 1.10 4.07
N ARG A 239 10.79 0.38 4.00
CA ARG A 239 10.83 -0.97 3.44
C ARG A 239 10.42 -1.99 4.49
N VAL A 240 9.42 -2.81 4.15
CA VAL A 240 8.95 -3.96 4.94
C VAL A 240 9.19 -5.20 4.09
N ASP A 241 10.46 -5.53 3.90
CA ASP A 241 10.92 -6.41 2.84
C ASP A 241 11.79 -7.59 3.30
N GLY A 242 11.87 -7.83 4.61
CA GLY A 242 12.67 -8.92 5.17
C GLY A 242 14.15 -8.87 4.79
N GLY A 243 14.67 -7.68 4.46
CA GLY A 243 16.05 -7.47 4.05
C GLY A 243 16.32 -7.74 2.57
N TYR A 244 15.29 -7.90 1.73
CA TYR A 244 15.42 -8.14 0.29
C TYR A 244 16.32 -7.09 -0.39
N THR A 245 16.03 -5.81 -0.19
CA THR A 245 16.79 -4.72 -0.81
C THR A 245 18.09 -4.36 -0.08
N ALA A 246 18.37 -5.00 1.04
CA ALA A 246 19.64 -4.86 1.76
C ALA A 246 20.70 -5.86 1.29
N MET A 247 20.29 -6.93 0.60
CA MET A 247 21.20 -7.94 0.06
C MET A 247 21.92 -7.43 -1.19
N GLY A 248 23.24 -7.72 -1.25
CA GLY A 248 24.04 -7.59 -2.46
C GLY A 248 23.82 -8.77 -3.44
N PRO A 249 24.54 -8.75 -4.58
CA PRO A 249 24.49 -9.82 -5.59
C PRO A 249 24.88 -11.20 -5.05
N GLU A 250 25.72 -11.24 -4.03
CA GLU A 250 26.18 -12.48 -3.37
C GLU A 250 25.07 -13.14 -2.52
N ARG A 251 23.96 -12.45 -2.33
CA ARG A 251 22.85 -12.90 -1.45
C ARG A 251 23.33 -13.05 0.00
N ALA A 252 22.96 -14.16 0.63
CA ALA A 252 23.45 -14.54 1.97
C ALA A 252 24.57 -15.60 1.90
N ASP A 253 25.12 -15.88 0.72
CA ASP A 253 26.16 -16.88 0.50
C ASP A 253 27.53 -16.24 0.76
N PRO A 254 28.40 -16.84 1.60
CA PRO A 254 29.73 -16.32 1.87
C PRO A 254 30.64 -16.54 0.65
N ALA A 255 30.77 -15.56 -0.24
CA ALA A 255 31.55 -15.69 -1.46
C ALA A 255 33.08 -15.66 -1.21
N ILE A 256 33.56 -14.91 -0.22
CA ILE A 256 35.00 -14.79 0.08
C ILE A 256 35.69 -16.13 0.39
N PRO A 257 35.10 -17.04 1.21
CA PRO A 257 35.70 -18.35 1.42
C PRO A 257 35.92 -19.17 0.14
N LEU A 258 35.03 -19.01 -0.86
CA LEU A 258 35.19 -19.71 -2.14
C LEU A 258 36.40 -19.26 -2.96
N LEU A 259 36.97 -18.10 -2.64
CA LEU A 259 38.22 -17.60 -3.27
C LEU A 259 39.46 -18.22 -2.64
N MET A 260 39.31 -18.94 -1.53
CA MET A 260 40.43 -19.52 -0.79
C MET A 260 40.53 -21.04 -1.00
N GLU A 261 39.57 -21.64 -1.66
CA GLU A 261 39.59 -23.04 -2.11
C GLU A 261 40.34 -23.18 -3.45
#